data_f0e60447b387665f3fd0485038f44d34
#
_entry.id   f0e60447b387665f3fd0485038f44d34
#
_cell.length_a   1.000
_cell.length_b   1.000
_cell.length_c   1.000
_cell.angle_alpha   90.00
_cell.angle_beta   90.00
_cell.angle_gamma   90.00
#
_symmetry.space_group_name_H-M   'P 1'
#
loop_
_entity.id
_entity.type
_entity.pdbx_description
1 polymer ?
#
loop_
_entity_poly.entity_id
_entity_poly.type
_entity_poly.pdbx_seq_one_letter_code
_entity_poly.pdbx_strand_id
1 'polypeptide(L)'
;SERSRGLGDVYKRQGYNVEIVEPDVYPLAIQGPKSEDLLVSIFGEDIKKLKFFNFKVFDFLGTKQIIARSGYSKQDGFEIYFKGFETHFNEIELGEKLWDIVWDHGQKFNISPGCPNLIDRIEAGLMSYGNDFTRENNPLECNLEKYCKQEDDHDFIGKDALRKIQSEGIKQQMRGIIFDGEPCKPTGVPLPVYSKNNKKIGQIASGIYSPRIKKNIGLSMINRDFWDLGNEVFINTFNGKNRKGIITSLPFPD
;
A
#
# COMPACT_ATOMS: atom_id res chain seq x y z
N SER A 1 -9.93 12.27 14.28
CA SER A 1 -9.57 13.02 13.07
C SER A 1 -10.77 13.14 12.14
N GLU A 2 -10.77 14.10 11.21
CA GLU A 2 -11.86 14.26 10.22
C GLU A 2 -12.05 13.02 9.34
N ARG A 3 -10.99 12.20 9.16
CA ARG A 3 -11.06 10.94 8.39
C ARG A 3 -11.89 9.87 9.09
N SER A 4 -11.72 9.68 10.39
CA SER A 4 -12.48 8.69 11.15
C SER A 4 -13.95 9.12 11.31
N ARG A 5 -14.23 10.40 11.43
CA ARG A 5 -15.60 10.94 11.46
C ARG A 5 -16.33 10.67 10.14
N GLY A 6 -15.67 10.87 8.99
CA GLY A 6 -16.27 10.59 7.69
C GLY A 6 -16.64 9.12 7.49
N LEU A 7 -15.79 8.18 7.92
CA LEU A 7 -16.09 6.74 7.89
C LEU A 7 -17.24 6.40 8.84
N GLY A 8 -17.24 6.92 10.07
CA GLY A 8 -18.32 6.72 11.02
C GLY A 8 -19.68 7.15 10.49
N ASP A 9 -19.75 8.28 9.81
CA ASP A 9 -20.97 8.77 9.17
C ASP A 9 -21.47 7.85 8.05
N VAL A 10 -20.56 7.30 7.24
CA VAL A 10 -20.90 6.36 6.17
C VAL A 10 -21.56 5.11 6.73
N TYR A 11 -21.00 4.49 7.76
CA TYR A 11 -21.55 3.27 8.35
C TYR A 11 -22.87 3.52 9.12
N LYS A 12 -22.98 4.64 9.82
CA LYS A 12 -24.24 5.05 10.49
C LYS A 12 -25.39 5.22 9.50
N ARG A 13 -25.11 5.75 8.31
CA ARG A 13 -26.12 5.92 7.26
C ARG A 13 -26.62 4.61 6.66
N GLN A 14 -25.86 3.51 6.79
CA GLN A 14 -26.26 2.18 6.34
C GLN A 14 -27.18 1.45 7.33
N GLY A 15 -27.46 2.03 8.49
CA GLY A 15 -28.37 1.46 9.50
C GLY A 15 -27.82 0.26 10.28
N TYR A 16 -26.51 -0.03 10.17
CA TYR A 16 -25.86 -1.07 10.94
C TYR A 16 -25.66 -0.65 12.40
N ASN A 17 -25.86 -1.59 13.32
CA ASN A 17 -25.51 -1.41 14.74
C ASN A 17 -24.01 -1.64 14.93
N VAL A 18 -23.19 -0.68 14.54
CA VAL A 18 -21.73 -0.73 14.62
C VAL A 18 -21.19 0.56 15.23
N GLU A 19 -20.11 0.43 15.96
CA GLU A 19 -19.29 1.53 16.43
C GLU A 19 -17.97 1.53 15.68
N ILE A 20 -17.55 2.70 15.18
CA ILE A 20 -16.26 2.87 14.55
C ILE A 20 -15.41 3.74 15.45
N VAL A 21 -14.34 3.16 15.92
CA VAL A 21 -13.39 3.81 16.83
C VAL A 21 -12.01 3.90 16.19
N GLU A 22 -11.24 4.88 16.57
CA GLU A 22 -9.80 4.92 16.32
C GLU A 22 -9.13 4.22 17.52
N PRO A 23 -8.65 2.97 17.35
CA PRO A 23 -8.06 2.25 18.46
C PRO A 23 -6.69 2.84 18.79
N ASP A 24 -6.36 2.89 20.09
CA ASP A 24 -5.03 3.26 20.53
C ASP A 24 -4.12 2.02 20.48
N VAL A 25 -3.43 1.89 19.35
CA VAL A 25 -2.53 0.77 19.05
C VAL A 25 -1.26 1.26 18.37
N TYR A 26 -0.17 0.56 18.62
CA TYR A 26 1.14 0.81 18.03
C TYR A 26 1.50 -0.36 17.09
N PRO A 27 1.36 -0.21 15.77
CA PRO A 27 1.64 -1.31 14.85
C PRO A 27 3.15 -1.53 14.69
N LEU A 28 3.61 -2.76 14.94
CA LEU A 28 4.95 -3.22 14.59
C LEU A 28 4.85 -4.17 13.39
N ALA A 29 5.43 -3.78 12.26
CA ALA A 29 5.48 -4.59 11.05
C ALA A 29 6.73 -5.47 11.03
N ILE A 30 6.55 -6.77 10.79
CA ILE A 30 7.62 -7.76 10.59
C ILE A 30 7.43 -8.36 9.21
N GLN A 31 8.27 -7.97 8.27
CA GLN A 31 8.11 -8.27 6.86
C GLN A 31 9.30 -9.08 6.33
N GLY A 32 9.05 -9.91 5.32
CA GLY A 32 10.08 -10.67 4.64
C GLY A 32 9.86 -12.19 4.69
N PRO A 33 10.63 -12.96 3.90
CA PRO A 33 10.40 -14.38 3.70
C PRO A 33 10.60 -15.25 4.95
N LYS A 34 11.25 -14.72 5.99
CA LYS A 34 11.48 -15.42 7.27
C LYS A 34 10.60 -14.89 8.41
N SER A 35 9.66 -14.01 8.13
CA SER A 35 8.77 -13.41 9.13
C SER A 35 7.90 -14.44 9.82
N GLU A 36 7.40 -15.44 9.09
CA GLU A 36 6.59 -16.54 9.67
C GLU A 36 7.40 -17.35 10.67
N ASP A 37 8.61 -17.79 10.30
CA ASP A 37 9.48 -18.58 11.20
C ASP A 37 9.86 -17.80 12.46
N LEU A 38 10.13 -16.51 12.31
CA LEU A 38 10.40 -15.62 13.43
C LEU A 38 9.19 -15.55 14.38
N LEU A 39 8.00 -15.28 13.86
CA LEU A 39 6.82 -15.17 14.72
C LEU A 39 6.39 -16.50 15.34
N VAL A 40 6.58 -17.61 14.62
CA VAL A 40 6.40 -18.96 15.20
C VAL A 40 7.31 -19.17 16.40
N SER A 41 8.55 -18.71 16.35
CA SER A 41 9.48 -18.83 17.47
C SER A 41 9.09 -18.03 18.71
N ILE A 42 8.20 -17.03 18.56
CA ILE A 42 7.74 -16.15 19.66
C ILE A 42 6.32 -16.54 20.11
N PHE A 43 5.41 -16.76 19.18
CA PHE A 43 3.97 -16.92 19.41
C PHE A 43 3.47 -18.36 19.17
N GLY A 44 4.32 -19.25 18.68
CA GLY A 44 4.00 -20.66 18.44
C GLY A 44 3.37 -20.93 17.06
N GLU A 45 3.09 -22.20 16.81
CA GLU A 45 2.67 -22.76 15.51
C GLU A 45 1.33 -22.19 14.98
N ASP A 46 0.52 -21.59 15.84
CA ASP A 46 -0.76 -21.00 15.44
C ASP A 46 -0.59 -19.82 14.45
N ILE A 47 0.59 -19.21 14.41
CA ILE A 47 0.94 -18.17 13.40
C ILE A 47 0.79 -18.71 11.98
N LYS A 48 1.20 -19.95 11.72
CA LYS A 48 1.10 -20.57 10.38
C LYS A 48 -0.34 -20.75 9.88
N LYS A 49 -1.31 -20.75 10.81
CA LYS A 49 -2.73 -20.88 10.47
C LYS A 49 -3.36 -19.56 9.99
N LEU A 50 -2.68 -18.44 10.20
CA LEU A 50 -3.14 -17.14 9.71
C LEU A 50 -3.05 -17.07 8.19
N LYS A 51 -4.19 -16.89 7.54
CA LYS A 51 -4.27 -16.60 6.10
C LYS A 51 -4.02 -15.11 5.86
N PHE A 52 -3.60 -14.77 4.66
CA PHE A 52 -3.41 -13.39 4.24
C PHE A 52 -4.71 -12.57 4.47
N PHE A 53 -4.56 -11.36 5.01
CA PHE A 53 -5.64 -10.47 5.46
C PHE A 53 -6.55 -11.03 6.57
N ASN A 54 -6.09 -12.05 7.30
CA ASN A 54 -6.75 -12.49 8.53
C ASN A 54 -5.91 -12.07 9.74
N PHE A 55 -6.56 -12.00 10.88
CA PHE A 55 -5.93 -11.74 12.17
C PHE A 55 -6.42 -12.69 13.26
N LYS A 56 -5.64 -12.81 14.32
CA LYS A 56 -5.99 -13.55 15.52
C LYS A 56 -5.38 -12.86 16.74
N VAL A 57 -5.98 -13.10 17.89
CA VAL A 57 -5.45 -12.66 19.18
C VAL A 57 -4.46 -13.68 19.71
N PHE A 58 -3.29 -13.23 20.13
CA PHE A 58 -2.22 -14.03 20.72
C PHE A 58 -1.87 -13.51 22.11
N ASP A 59 -1.41 -14.42 22.97
CA ASP A 59 -0.87 -14.06 24.29
C ASP A 59 0.57 -13.54 24.16
N PHE A 60 0.85 -12.43 24.78
CA PHE A 60 2.19 -11.87 24.89
C PHE A 60 2.42 -11.29 26.28
N LEU A 61 3.28 -11.92 27.08
CA LEU A 61 3.60 -11.51 28.47
C LEU A 61 2.37 -11.21 29.33
N GLY A 62 1.35 -12.08 29.25
CA GLY A 62 0.09 -11.94 30.00
C GLY A 62 -0.90 -10.94 29.40
N THR A 63 -0.63 -10.41 28.22
CA THR A 63 -1.49 -9.47 27.48
C THR A 63 -2.06 -10.12 26.22
N LYS A 64 -3.15 -9.56 25.71
CA LYS A 64 -3.78 -10.01 24.46
C LYS A 64 -3.43 -9.05 23.34
N GLN A 65 -2.65 -9.51 22.35
CA GLN A 65 -2.23 -8.73 21.22
C GLN A 65 -2.84 -9.25 19.91
N ILE A 66 -3.20 -8.35 19.00
CA ILE A 66 -3.72 -8.73 17.68
C ILE A 66 -2.54 -8.85 16.72
N ILE A 67 -2.43 -10.00 16.07
CA ILE A 67 -1.47 -10.22 14.98
C ILE A 67 -2.24 -10.48 13.71
N ALA A 68 -2.00 -9.68 12.68
CA ALA A 68 -2.55 -9.84 11.35
C ALA A 68 -1.46 -10.32 10.37
N ARG A 69 -1.83 -11.20 9.44
CA ARG A 69 -0.96 -11.52 8.30
C ARG A 69 -1.23 -10.51 7.20
N SER A 70 -0.50 -9.43 7.23
CA SER A 70 -0.65 -8.27 6.36
C SER A 70 0.68 -7.52 6.25
N GLY A 71 0.75 -6.56 5.31
CA GLY A 71 1.93 -5.73 5.13
C GLY A 71 1.87 -4.90 3.86
N TYR A 72 2.82 -3.99 3.73
CA TYR A 72 2.90 -3.03 2.63
C TYR A 72 4.22 -3.15 1.86
N SER A 73 4.71 -4.39 1.68
CA SER A 73 6.02 -4.69 1.10
C SER A 73 5.99 -5.64 -0.10
N LYS A 74 4.83 -6.24 -0.44
CA LYS A 74 4.69 -7.38 -1.38
C LYS A 74 5.42 -8.65 -0.90
N GLN A 75 6.09 -8.59 0.22
CA GLN A 75 6.68 -9.76 0.86
C GLN A 75 5.66 -10.38 1.82
N ASP A 76 5.85 -11.63 2.18
CA ASP A 76 5.07 -12.20 3.27
C ASP A 76 5.45 -11.49 4.58
N GLY A 77 4.48 -11.35 5.47
CA GLY A 77 4.72 -10.61 6.68
C GLY A 77 3.51 -10.50 7.58
N PHE A 78 3.76 -9.88 8.71
CA PHE A 78 2.77 -9.72 9.77
C PHE A 78 2.84 -8.31 10.35
N GLU A 79 1.71 -7.87 10.90
CA GLU A 79 1.60 -6.63 11.66
C GLU A 79 1.05 -6.96 13.03
N ILE A 80 1.79 -6.62 14.08
CA ILE A 80 1.38 -6.75 15.47
C ILE A 80 0.75 -5.42 15.87
N TYR A 81 -0.56 -5.42 16.13
CA TYR A 81 -1.30 -4.27 16.62
C TYR A 81 -1.23 -4.25 18.14
N PHE A 82 -0.21 -3.59 18.63
CA PHE A 82 0.17 -3.64 20.02
C PHE A 82 -0.70 -2.70 20.86
N LYS A 83 -1.31 -3.25 21.91
CA LYS A 83 -2.08 -2.53 22.93
C LYS A 83 -1.38 -2.60 24.27
N GLY A 84 -1.20 -1.47 24.93
CA GLY A 84 -0.52 -1.39 26.23
C GLY A 84 -1.43 -1.34 27.47
N PHE A 85 -2.70 -1.02 27.29
CA PHE A 85 -3.58 -0.50 28.34
C PHE A 85 -4.03 -1.43 29.48
N GLU A 86 -3.93 -2.74 29.32
CA GLU A 86 -4.54 -3.68 30.28
C GLU A 86 -3.53 -4.38 31.20
N THR A 87 -2.30 -3.85 31.28
CA THR A 87 -1.20 -4.52 32.00
C THR A 87 -0.58 -3.68 33.10
N HIS A 88 0.12 -4.34 34.02
CA HIS A 88 0.95 -3.69 35.04
C HIS A 88 2.21 -3.01 34.46
N PHE A 89 2.48 -3.20 33.17
CA PHE A 89 3.55 -2.52 32.45
C PHE A 89 2.99 -1.23 31.83
N ASN A 90 3.78 -0.16 31.86
CA ASN A 90 3.45 0.99 31.04
C ASN A 90 3.62 0.59 29.54
N GLU A 91 2.94 1.31 28.65
CA GLU A 91 2.92 1.02 27.21
C GLU A 91 4.33 0.99 26.60
N ILE A 92 5.20 1.88 27.06
CA ILE A 92 6.57 2.00 26.59
C ILE A 92 7.37 0.75 26.93
N GLU A 93 7.36 0.31 28.21
CA GLU A 93 8.10 -0.86 28.66
C GLU A 93 7.67 -2.14 27.95
N LEU A 94 6.38 -2.31 27.70
CA LEU A 94 5.87 -3.50 27.03
C LEU A 94 6.24 -3.49 25.53
N GLY A 95 6.22 -2.31 24.90
CA GLY A 95 6.69 -2.10 23.53
C GLY A 95 8.18 -2.37 23.36
N GLU A 96 9.00 -1.90 24.30
CA GLU A 96 10.44 -2.18 24.34
C GLU A 96 10.72 -3.67 24.49
N LYS A 97 10.01 -4.36 25.39
CA LYS A 97 10.11 -5.81 25.55
C LYS A 97 9.70 -6.58 24.29
N LEU A 98 8.65 -6.13 23.57
CA LEU A 98 8.28 -6.73 22.29
C LEU A 98 9.39 -6.55 21.27
N TRP A 99 9.96 -5.36 21.19
CA TRP A 99 11.07 -5.08 20.29
C TRP A 99 12.28 -5.97 20.61
N ASP A 100 12.70 -6.03 21.87
CA ASP A 100 13.84 -6.83 22.31
C ASP A 100 13.64 -8.32 22.02
N ILE A 101 12.46 -8.87 22.32
CA ILE A 101 12.15 -10.28 22.03
C ILE A 101 12.18 -10.54 20.52
N VAL A 102 11.58 -9.66 19.71
CA VAL A 102 11.59 -9.80 18.26
C VAL A 102 13.03 -9.68 17.73
N TRP A 103 13.79 -8.75 18.26
CA TRP A 103 15.18 -8.55 17.88
C TRP A 103 16.04 -9.77 18.21
N ASP A 104 15.98 -10.26 19.44
CA ASP A 104 16.79 -11.39 19.90
C ASP A 104 16.44 -12.68 19.15
N HIS A 105 15.15 -13.00 19.00
CA HIS A 105 14.70 -14.15 18.21
C HIS A 105 15.04 -13.98 16.73
N GLY A 106 15.07 -12.76 16.24
CA GLY A 106 15.30 -12.43 14.85
C GLY A 106 16.76 -12.58 14.40
N GLN A 107 17.75 -12.58 15.33
CA GLN A 107 19.17 -12.67 14.97
C GLN A 107 19.49 -13.90 14.13
N LYS A 108 18.95 -15.06 14.46
CA LYS A 108 19.14 -16.29 13.69
C LYS A 108 18.51 -16.26 12.29
N PHE A 109 17.63 -15.28 12.03
CA PHE A 109 16.97 -15.06 10.75
C PHE A 109 17.57 -13.90 9.97
N ASN A 110 18.63 -13.26 10.48
CA ASN A 110 19.25 -12.05 9.94
C ASN A 110 18.27 -10.86 9.90
N ILE A 111 17.55 -10.63 11.00
CA ILE A 111 16.66 -9.47 11.12
C ILE A 111 17.49 -8.18 11.06
N SER A 112 16.90 -7.17 10.47
CA SER A 112 17.44 -5.80 10.51
C SER A 112 16.30 -4.80 10.74
N PRO A 113 16.57 -3.65 11.37
CA PRO A 113 15.60 -2.57 11.43
C PRO A 113 15.23 -2.15 10.02
N GLY A 114 13.95 -1.95 9.79
CA GLY A 114 13.41 -1.54 8.50
C GLY A 114 12.54 -0.29 8.62
N CYS A 115 12.30 0.33 7.49
CA CYS A 115 11.25 1.31 7.33
C CYS A 115 10.41 0.93 6.10
N PRO A 116 9.21 1.51 5.91
CA PRO A 116 8.45 1.28 4.70
C PRO A 116 9.32 1.52 3.47
N ASN A 117 9.58 0.45 2.73
CA ASN A 117 10.48 0.52 1.57
C ASN A 117 9.74 1.08 0.36
N LEU A 118 10.09 2.29 -0.02
CA LEU A 118 9.49 2.97 -1.17
C LEU A 118 9.70 2.19 -2.47
N ILE A 119 10.83 1.52 -2.64
CA ILE A 119 11.14 0.74 -3.84
C ILE A 119 10.16 -0.44 -3.95
N ASP A 120 10.07 -1.25 -2.89
CA ASP A 120 9.24 -2.47 -2.88
C ASP A 120 7.77 -2.14 -3.13
N ARG A 121 7.23 -1.08 -2.49
CA ARG A 121 5.84 -0.71 -2.71
C ARG A 121 5.56 -0.23 -4.14
N ILE A 122 6.48 0.56 -4.73
CA ILE A 122 6.31 1.04 -6.11
C ILE A 122 6.42 -0.13 -7.08
N GLU A 123 7.43 -1.00 -6.93
CA GLU A 123 7.57 -2.21 -7.74
C GLU A 123 6.33 -3.11 -7.67
N ALA A 124 5.72 -3.20 -6.50
CA ALA A 124 4.50 -3.96 -6.27
C ALA A 124 3.23 -3.27 -6.79
N GLY A 125 3.30 -2.02 -7.24
CA GLY A 125 2.13 -1.23 -7.61
C GLY A 125 1.25 -0.84 -6.42
N LEU A 126 1.79 -0.86 -5.19
CA LEU A 126 1.07 -0.47 -3.99
C LEU A 126 1.00 1.06 -3.88
N MET A 127 -0.18 1.57 -4.07
CA MET A 127 -0.46 3.02 -4.07
C MET A 127 -0.56 3.57 -2.65
N SER A 128 -0.16 4.83 -2.48
CA SER A 128 -0.29 5.59 -1.25
C SER A 128 -1.38 6.65 -1.41
N TYR A 129 -2.41 6.60 -0.53
CA TYR A 129 -3.45 7.61 -0.49
C TYR A 129 -2.88 8.98 -0.09
N GLY A 130 -3.32 10.00 -0.80
CA GLY A 130 -2.82 11.37 -0.64
C GLY A 130 -1.59 11.68 -1.48
N ASN A 131 -0.92 10.66 -2.03
CA ASN A 131 0.22 10.81 -2.92
C ASN A 131 -0.09 10.30 -4.34
N ASP A 132 -0.37 9.01 -4.50
CA ASP A 132 -0.62 8.40 -5.82
C ASP A 132 -2.06 8.58 -6.28
N PHE A 133 -2.99 8.67 -5.34
CA PHE A 133 -4.41 8.93 -5.58
C PHE A 133 -5.05 9.67 -4.42
N THR A 134 -6.18 10.32 -4.67
CA THR A 134 -6.93 11.11 -3.69
C THR A 134 -8.44 10.80 -3.78
N ARG A 135 -9.26 11.59 -3.08
CA ARG A 135 -10.73 11.52 -3.19
C ARG A 135 -11.27 11.91 -4.57
N GLU A 136 -10.44 12.50 -5.42
CA GLU A 136 -10.82 12.86 -6.80
C GLU A 136 -10.78 11.65 -7.75
N ASN A 137 -10.13 10.56 -7.30
CA ASN A 137 -10.03 9.32 -8.05
C ASN A 137 -11.06 8.31 -7.59
N ASN A 138 -11.60 7.55 -8.52
CA ASN A 138 -12.46 6.42 -8.22
C ASN A 138 -11.67 5.09 -8.24
N PRO A 139 -12.20 4.02 -7.61
CA PRO A 139 -11.51 2.72 -7.55
C PRO A 139 -11.18 2.12 -8.92
N LEU A 140 -11.99 2.37 -9.95
CA LEU A 140 -11.78 1.83 -11.30
C LEU A 140 -10.54 2.46 -11.95
N GLU A 141 -10.32 3.76 -11.75
CA GLU A 141 -9.10 4.45 -12.17
C GLU A 141 -7.85 3.92 -11.48
N CYS A 142 -8.00 3.41 -10.27
CA CYS A 142 -6.93 2.89 -9.42
C CYS A 142 -6.66 1.38 -9.58
N ASN A 143 -7.30 0.68 -10.52
CA ASN A 143 -7.23 -0.77 -10.69
C ASN A 143 -7.68 -1.54 -9.43
N LEU A 144 -8.66 -1.02 -8.71
CA LEU A 144 -9.20 -1.60 -7.47
C LEU A 144 -10.60 -2.20 -7.67
N GLU A 145 -11.04 -2.42 -8.91
CA GLU A 145 -12.35 -2.96 -9.28
C GLU A 145 -12.65 -4.29 -8.58
N LYS A 146 -11.63 -5.12 -8.37
CA LYS A 146 -11.78 -6.41 -7.67
C LYS A 146 -12.31 -6.30 -6.22
N TYR A 147 -12.16 -5.11 -5.62
CA TYR A 147 -12.65 -4.82 -4.27
C TYR A 147 -14.01 -4.12 -4.26
N CYS A 148 -14.51 -3.73 -5.43
CA CYS A 148 -15.76 -2.98 -5.62
C CYS A 148 -16.64 -3.71 -6.63
N LYS A 149 -16.93 -4.99 -6.38
CA LYS A 149 -17.73 -5.82 -7.28
C LYS A 149 -19.15 -5.29 -7.35
N GLN A 150 -19.49 -4.70 -8.49
CA GLN A 150 -20.79 -4.08 -8.74
C GLN A 150 -21.85 -5.11 -9.11
N GLU A 151 -21.42 -6.31 -9.50
CA GLU A 151 -22.25 -7.44 -9.92
C GLU A 151 -22.79 -8.22 -8.72
N ASP A 152 -22.13 -8.12 -7.55
CA ASP A 152 -22.59 -8.77 -6.32
C ASP A 152 -23.92 -8.16 -5.85
N ASP A 153 -24.78 -8.99 -5.22
CA ASP A 153 -26.06 -8.55 -4.66
C ASP A 153 -25.94 -7.59 -3.47
N HIS A 154 -24.73 -7.45 -2.92
CA HIS A 154 -24.48 -6.52 -1.83
C HIS A 154 -24.66 -5.07 -2.27
N ASP A 155 -25.47 -4.34 -1.54
CA ASP A 155 -25.58 -2.91 -1.68
C ASP A 155 -24.48 -2.20 -0.86
N PHE A 156 -23.89 -1.13 -1.42
CA PHE A 156 -22.89 -0.30 -0.75
C PHE A 156 -22.95 1.13 -1.26
N ILE A 157 -22.51 2.07 -0.42
CA ILE A 157 -22.50 3.48 -0.78
C ILE A 157 -21.54 3.70 -1.96
N GLY A 158 -22.07 4.29 -3.03
CA GLY A 158 -21.32 4.56 -4.26
C GLY A 158 -21.48 3.52 -5.36
N LYS A 159 -22.21 2.41 -5.15
CA LYS A 159 -22.42 1.36 -6.15
C LYS A 159 -22.99 1.90 -7.46
N ASP A 160 -24.05 2.70 -7.40
CA ASP A 160 -24.67 3.28 -8.59
C ASP A 160 -23.75 4.29 -9.30
N ALA A 161 -22.98 5.06 -8.54
CA ALA A 161 -21.98 5.96 -9.10
C ALA A 161 -20.90 5.19 -9.86
N LEU A 162 -20.41 4.07 -9.31
CA LEU A 162 -19.41 3.23 -9.98
C LEU A 162 -20.00 2.55 -11.23
N ARG A 163 -21.24 2.08 -11.19
CA ARG A 163 -21.94 1.54 -12.37
C ARG A 163 -22.05 2.57 -13.49
N LYS A 164 -22.39 3.81 -13.13
CA LYS A 164 -22.44 4.91 -14.09
C LYS A 164 -21.05 5.18 -14.69
N ILE A 165 -20.01 5.29 -13.87
CA ILE A 165 -18.64 5.50 -14.33
C ILE A 165 -18.19 4.35 -15.26
N GLN A 166 -18.54 3.11 -14.92
CA GLN A 166 -18.21 1.95 -15.74
C GLN A 166 -18.90 2.00 -17.11
N SER A 167 -20.17 2.41 -17.17
CA SER A 167 -20.91 2.56 -18.43
C SER A 167 -20.40 3.70 -19.31
N GLU A 168 -19.99 4.82 -18.72
CA GLU A 168 -19.42 5.97 -19.41
C GLU A 168 -17.93 5.77 -19.77
N GLY A 169 -17.27 4.86 -19.05
CA GLY A 169 -15.83 4.59 -19.09
C GLY A 169 -15.02 5.59 -18.29
N ILE A 170 -13.95 5.10 -17.67
CA ILE A 170 -13.01 5.93 -16.89
C ILE A 170 -12.21 6.86 -17.81
N LYS A 171 -11.80 8.00 -17.27
CA LYS A 171 -11.07 9.04 -18.04
C LYS A 171 -9.56 8.90 -17.96
N GLN A 172 -9.07 8.22 -16.93
CA GLN A 172 -7.66 8.00 -16.65
C GLN A 172 -7.50 6.67 -15.91
N GLN A 173 -6.28 6.15 -15.88
CA GLN A 173 -6.00 4.90 -15.16
C GLN A 173 -4.58 4.89 -14.59
N MET A 174 -4.44 4.27 -13.41
CA MET A 174 -3.14 4.04 -12.80
C MET A 174 -2.32 3.05 -13.64
N ARG A 175 -1.11 3.46 -13.99
CA ARG A 175 -0.15 2.70 -14.79
C ARG A 175 1.23 2.77 -14.16
N GLY A 176 2.05 1.77 -14.47
CA GLY A 176 3.48 1.83 -14.28
C GLY A 176 4.13 2.58 -15.44
N ILE A 177 5.21 3.30 -15.15
CA ILE A 177 6.11 3.82 -16.18
C ILE A 177 7.52 3.37 -15.85
N ILE A 178 8.20 2.75 -16.82
CA ILE A 178 9.64 2.49 -16.77
C ILE A 178 10.29 3.56 -17.63
N PHE A 179 11.32 4.25 -17.13
CA PHE A 179 11.96 5.34 -17.87
C PHE A 179 13.48 5.36 -17.71
N ASP A 180 14.13 5.91 -18.74
CA ASP A 180 15.57 5.93 -18.87
C ASP A 180 16.25 7.07 -18.08
N GLY A 181 17.57 7.10 -18.15
CA GLY A 181 18.44 8.11 -17.56
C GLY A 181 19.06 7.71 -16.25
N GLU A 182 19.81 8.62 -15.65
CA GLU A 182 20.47 8.38 -14.36
C GLU A 182 19.48 7.96 -13.28
N PRO A 183 19.91 7.11 -12.32
CA PRO A 183 19.09 6.71 -11.19
C PRO A 183 18.44 7.92 -10.49
N CYS A 184 17.13 7.94 -10.42
CA CYS A 184 16.43 9.01 -9.72
C CYS A 184 16.28 8.71 -8.23
N LYS A 185 16.40 9.74 -7.42
CA LYS A 185 16.00 9.70 -6.01
C LYS A 185 14.47 9.63 -5.92
N PRO A 186 13.92 9.25 -4.76
CA PRO A 186 12.48 9.35 -4.51
C PRO A 186 11.94 10.72 -4.96
N THR A 187 10.85 10.71 -5.73
CA THR A 187 10.23 11.95 -6.18
C THR A 187 9.49 12.62 -5.03
N GLY A 188 9.90 13.81 -4.64
CA GLY A 188 9.19 14.64 -3.66
C GLY A 188 8.11 15.53 -4.28
N VAL A 189 8.13 15.67 -5.61
CA VAL A 189 7.17 16.45 -6.41
C VAL A 189 6.78 15.60 -7.62
N PRO A 190 5.50 15.56 -8.00
CA PRO A 190 5.06 14.79 -9.17
C PRO A 190 5.77 15.23 -10.46
N LEU A 191 6.25 14.24 -11.23
CA LEU A 191 6.91 14.47 -12.51
C LEU A 191 5.87 14.47 -13.64
N PRO A 192 5.72 15.57 -14.39
CA PRO A 192 4.80 15.60 -15.53
C PRO A 192 5.18 14.59 -16.62
N VAL A 193 4.17 13.93 -17.18
CA VAL A 193 4.29 12.97 -18.28
C VAL A 193 3.65 13.54 -19.53
N TYR A 194 4.37 13.46 -20.65
CA TYR A 194 3.96 14.00 -21.94
C TYR A 194 3.94 12.92 -23.02
N SER A 195 3.03 13.08 -23.97
CA SER A 195 3.01 12.33 -25.23
C SER A 195 4.12 12.78 -26.18
N LYS A 196 4.33 12.04 -27.29
CA LYS A 196 5.23 12.42 -28.38
C LYS A 196 4.95 13.83 -28.96
N ASN A 197 3.70 14.25 -28.90
CA ASN A 197 3.27 15.56 -29.40
C ASN A 197 3.32 16.65 -28.31
N ASN A 198 4.08 16.43 -27.25
CA ASN A 198 4.26 17.35 -26.14
C ASN A 198 2.95 17.74 -25.41
N LYS A 199 1.90 16.90 -25.48
CA LYS A 199 0.68 17.05 -24.71
C LYS A 199 0.89 16.42 -23.32
N LYS A 200 0.61 17.15 -22.25
CA LYS A 200 0.60 16.56 -20.90
C LYS A 200 -0.52 15.52 -20.81
N ILE A 201 -0.16 14.29 -20.44
CA ILE A 201 -1.06 13.13 -20.42
C ILE A 201 -1.22 12.50 -19.04
N GLY A 202 -0.43 12.96 -18.06
CA GLY A 202 -0.45 12.46 -16.70
C GLY A 202 0.70 12.99 -15.88
N GLN A 203 0.95 12.31 -14.77
CA GLN A 203 2.10 12.62 -13.90
C GLN A 203 2.50 11.39 -13.08
N ILE A 204 3.80 11.21 -12.87
CA ILE A 204 4.33 10.23 -11.91
C ILE A 204 4.26 10.87 -10.53
N ALA A 205 3.43 10.31 -9.65
CA ALA A 205 3.30 10.77 -8.28
C ALA A 205 4.37 10.14 -7.37
N SER A 206 4.69 8.86 -7.58
CA SER A 206 5.75 8.14 -6.89
C SER A 206 6.72 7.57 -7.90
N GLY A 207 7.96 8.03 -7.88
CA GLY A 207 9.01 7.53 -8.77
C GLY A 207 10.31 7.32 -8.02
N ILE A 208 11.08 6.31 -8.44
CA ILE A 208 12.35 5.93 -7.86
C ILE A 208 13.15 5.05 -8.85
N TYR A 209 14.46 4.95 -8.63
CA TYR A 209 15.26 3.93 -9.29
C TYR A 209 15.06 2.56 -8.60
N SER A 210 14.75 1.53 -9.38
CA SER A 210 14.67 0.14 -8.93
C SER A 210 15.98 -0.60 -9.21
N PRO A 211 16.71 -1.04 -8.17
CA PRO A 211 17.91 -1.86 -8.38
C PRO A 211 17.60 -3.24 -9.00
N ARG A 212 16.41 -3.80 -8.74
CA ARG A 212 15.96 -5.09 -9.28
C ARG A 212 15.72 -4.99 -10.80
N ILE A 213 14.95 -4.00 -11.21
CA ILE A 213 14.62 -3.76 -12.63
C ILE A 213 15.77 -3.05 -13.37
N LYS A 214 16.71 -2.44 -12.62
CA LYS A 214 17.82 -1.61 -13.12
C LYS A 214 17.35 -0.43 -13.99
N LYS A 215 16.20 0.13 -13.68
CA LYS A 215 15.54 1.25 -14.34
C LYS A 215 14.88 2.18 -13.35
N ASN A 216 14.59 3.38 -13.78
CA ASN A 216 13.69 4.26 -13.06
C ASN A 216 12.25 3.76 -13.28
N ILE A 217 11.47 3.73 -12.23
CA ILE A 217 10.07 3.31 -12.25
C ILE A 217 9.19 4.35 -11.58
N GLY A 218 7.91 4.37 -11.95
CA GLY A 218 6.97 5.30 -11.31
C GLY A 218 5.52 4.88 -11.46
N LEU A 219 4.72 5.22 -10.45
CA LEU A 219 3.27 5.10 -10.47
C LEU A 219 2.67 6.38 -11.06
N SER A 220 1.82 6.25 -12.05
CA SER A 220 1.31 7.39 -12.83
C SER A 220 -0.15 7.23 -13.18
N MET A 221 -0.95 8.26 -12.91
CA MET A 221 -2.30 8.35 -13.42
C MET A 221 -2.22 8.89 -14.86
N ILE A 222 -2.64 8.08 -15.85
CA ILE A 222 -2.52 8.39 -17.29
C ILE A 222 -3.89 8.54 -17.92
N ASN A 223 -4.05 9.56 -18.73
CA ASN A 223 -5.27 9.85 -19.50
C ASN A 223 -5.60 8.72 -20.49
N ARG A 224 -6.91 8.46 -20.68
CA ARG A 224 -7.50 7.35 -21.45
C ARG A 224 -6.86 7.13 -22.81
N ASP A 225 -6.65 8.18 -23.59
CA ASP A 225 -6.16 8.07 -24.98
C ASP A 225 -4.69 7.62 -25.05
N PHE A 226 -3.99 7.49 -23.92
CA PHE A 226 -2.54 7.27 -23.87
C PHE A 226 -2.13 6.11 -22.95
N TRP A 227 -3.03 5.47 -22.24
CA TRP A 227 -2.71 4.49 -21.18
C TRP A 227 -2.35 3.09 -21.65
N ASP A 228 -2.35 2.83 -22.98
CA ASP A 228 -2.06 1.50 -23.51
C ASP A 228 -0.64 1.09 -23.19
N LEU A 229 -0.48 -0.20 -22.85
CA LEU A 229 0.83 -0.75 -22.51
C LEU A 229 1.75 -0.70 -23.72
N GLY A 230 3.01 -0.36 -23.47
CA GLY A 230 4.01 -0.20 -24.53
C GLY A 230 4.05 1.19 -25.17
N ASN A 231 3.09 2.07 -24.87
CA ASN A 231 3.13 3.44 -25.37
C ASN A 231 4.35 4.20 -24.85
N GLU A 232 5.02 4.88 -25.76
CA GLU A 232 6.16 5.75 -25.46
C GLU A 232 5.69 7.08 -24.89
N VAL A 233 6.32 7.50 -23.80
CA VAL A 233 6.04 8.74 -23.08
C VAL A 233 7.33 9.48 -22.74
N PHE A 234 7.21 10.76 -22.37
CA PHE A 234 8.32 11.62 -22.00
C PHE A 234 8.07 12.21 -20.60
N ILE A 235 9.04 12.05 -19.72
CA ILE A 235 8.98 12.48 -18.33
C ILE A 235 9.85 13.73 -18.15
N ASN A 236 9.26 14.83 -17.69
CA ASN A 236 10.01 16.02 -17.34
C ASN A 236 10.55 15.90 -15.90
N THR A 237 11.85 15.83 -15.76
CA THR A 237 12.55 15.65 -14.48
C THR A 237 13.14 16.95 -13.94
N PHE A 238 12.51 18.10 -14.10
CA PHE A 238 12.84 19.42 -13.53
C PHE A 238 14.32 19.89 -13.69
N ASN A 239 15.22 19.02 -14.14
CA ASN A 239 16.62 19.35 -14.44
C ASN A 239 16.82 19.70 -15.92
N GLY A 240 15.74 20.07 -16.60
CA GLY A 240 15.73 20.47 -18.02
C GLY A 240 15.86 19.32 -19.02
N LYS A 241 15.87 18.06 -18.56
CA LYS A 241 15.97 16.88 -19.44
C LYS A 241 14.64 16.14 -19.48
N ASN A 242 14.10 15.94 -20.66
CA ASN A 242 13.00 15.00 -20.87
C ASN A 242 13.59 13.59 -20.98
N ARG A 243 13.09 12.67 -20.16
CA ARG A 243 13.49 11.26 -20.19
C ARG A 243 12.45 10.44 -20.94
N LYS A 244 12.91 9.54 -21.79
CA LYS A 244 12.04 8.62 -22.51
C LYS A 244 11.59 7.51 -21.55
N GLY A 245 10.31 7.13 -21.64
CA GLY A 245 9.72 6.05 -20.86
C GLY A 245 8.68 5.28 -21.63
N ILE A 246 8.26 4.17 -21.04
CA ILE A 246 7.25 3.26 -21.60
C ILE A 246 6.21 2.97 -20.53
N ILE A 247 4.95 2.99 -20.91
CA ILE A 247 3.83 2.60 -20.06
C ILE A 247 3.83 1.08 -19.89
N THR A 248 3.72 0.62 -18.66
CA THR A 248 3.70 -0.80 -18.31
C THR A 248 2.55 -1.13 -17.36
N SER A 249 2.31 -2.44 -17.18
CA SER A 249 1.37 -2.94 -16.20
C SER A 249 1.86 -2.72 -14.76
N LEU A 250 0.97 -2.88 -13.83
CA LEU A 250 1.24 -3.00 -12.39
C LEU A 250 0.71 -4.36 -11.89
N PRO A 251 1.45 -5.06 -11.02
CA PRO A 251 2.84 -4.79 -10.57
C PRO A 251 3.82 -4.67 -11.73
N PHE A 252 4.98 -4.03 -11.48
CA PHE A 252 6.03 -3.99 -12.49
C PHE A 252 6.49 -5.40 -12.84
N PRO A 253 6.70 -5.71 -14.12
CA PRO A 253 7.19 -7.02 -14.55
C PRO A 253 8.58 -7.31 -13.97
N ASP A 254 8.89 -8.61 -13.85
CA ASP A 254 10.21 -9.10 -13.39
C ASP A 254 11.29 -8.85 -14.44
#